data_5142eeab3138df0afbac3c8baff3f884
#
_entry.id   5142eeab3138df0afbac3c8baff3f884
#
_cell.length_a   1.000
_cell.length_b   1.000
_cell.length_c   1.000
_cell.angle_alpha   90.00
_cell.angle_beta   90.00
_cell.angle_gamma   90.00
#
_symmetry.space_group_name_H-M   'P 1'
#
loop_
_entity.id
_entity.type
_entity.pdbx_description
1 polymer ?
#
loop_
_entity_poly.entity_id
_entity_poly.type
_entity_poly.pdbx_seq_one_letter_code
_entity_poly.pdbx_strand_id
1 'polypeptide(L)'
;VAGRFAPRSTPGTGAPGGGSGSPTTRTTVRGGHVPVPAARRAAADGTADMRQRSWTPPEGHGPLDLGLVLGPLRRGPADPCFRAGRDGSVWRTCLTPLGPGTLRVRASGPAAEAQAWGPGAAWLLDELPALLGAEDDPAAFVPRHRLLAHCAHRRPGLRLTRTGRVLESLIPSVLEQKVTTDEAYRAWRLLVRRYGVPAPGPGPEAGMPDLYVMPEPRTWALIPSWEWHRAGVDDKRAATILRAVRVARRLEEAVTMPPPQARARLELVPGIGPWTSAEVIQRSHGAPDEVTVGDLHLPHIVGYALAGDRDADDAAMLRLLEPYAGQRHRAARLILLSGHAPPRRRPKMRRTDISKW
;
A
#
# COMPACT_ATOMS: atom_id res chain seq x y z
N VAL A 1 -48.58 -21.07 6.56
CA VAL A 1 -49.52 -21.94 5.82
C VAL A 1 -48.67 -22.83 4.90
N ALA A 2 -48.79 -24.10 5.15
CA ALA A 2 -48.01 -25.17 4.54
C ALA A 2 -48.51 -25.52 3.10
N GLY A 3 -47.64 -26.12 2.31
CA GLY A 3 -47.97 -26.76 1.06
C GLY A 3 -46.80 -27.49 0.46
N ARG A 4 -46.57 -28.76 0.91
CA ARG A 4 -45.71 -29.76 0.25
C ARG A 4 -46.39 -30.30 -0.99
N PHE A 5 -45.63 -30.67 -2.01
CA PHE A 5 -45.84 -31.85 -2.82
C PHE A 5 -44.59 -32.24 -3.64
N ALA A 6 -44.09 -33.44 -3.47
CA ALA A 6 -43.35 -34.33 -4.37
C ALA A 6 -44.10 -35.66 -4.37
N PRO A 7 -43.71 -36.73 -5.08
CA PRO A 7 -42.95 -37.01 -6.32
C PRO A 7 -43.67 -38.02 -7.25
N ARG A 8 -43.08 -38.46 -8.40
CA ARG A 8 -43.14 -39.87 -8.99
C ARG A 8 -42.39 -39.89 -10.32
N SER A 9 -41.34 -40.61 -10.53
CA SER A 9 -41.05 -42.03 -10.85
C SER A 9 -41.35 -42.47 -12.31
N THR A 10 -40.30 -42.63 -13.11
CA THR A 10 -39.76 -43.69 -13.99
C THR A 10 -40.72 -44.69 -14.70
N PRO A 11 -40.29 -45.55 -15.71
CA PRO A 11 -39.14 -45.55 -16.63
C PRO A 11 -39.55 -45.94 -18.07
N GLY A 12 -38.63 -45.91 -19.06
CA GLY A 12 -38.84 -46.44 -20.41
C GLY A 12 -37.55 -46.77 -21.17
N THR A 13 -37.37 -48.04 -21.40
CA THR A 13 -36.28 -48.75 -22.09
C THR A 13 -36.26 -48.55 -23.61
N GLY A 14 -35.06 -48.58 -24.22
CA GLY A 14 -34.88 -48.74 -25.65
C GLY A 14 -33.48 -48.45 -26.18
N ALA A 15 -32.67 -49.46 -26.46
CA ALA A 15 -31.48 -49.46 -27.33
C ALA A 15 -31.80 -50.38 -28.56
N PRO A 16 -30.91 -50.52 -29.60
CA PRO A 16 -29.71 -49.78 -30.01
C PRO A 16 -29.75 -49.39 -31.52
N GLY A 17 -28.86 -48.46 -31.90
CA GLY A 17 -28.59 -48.20 -33.34
C GLY A 17 -27.17 -47.66 -33.52
N GLY A 18 -26.34 -48.42 -34.22
CA GLY A 18 -24.95 -48.10 -34.49
C GLY A 18 -24.80 -47.01 -35.55
N GLY A 19 -23.73 -46.23 -35.41
CA GLY A 19 -23.31 -45.17 -36.35
C GLY A 19 -21.85 -44.83 -36.17
N SER A 20 -21.05 -45.22 -37.15
CA SER A 20 -19.64 -44.93 -37.33
C SER A 20 -19.38 -43.41 -37.32
N GLY A 21 -18.54 -42.94 -36.44
CA GLY A 21 -18.12 -41.54 -36.41
C GLY A 21 -16.60 -41.43 -36.22
N SER A 22 -15.96 -40.78 -37.16
CA SER A 22 -14.54 -40.47 -37.27
C SER A 22 -13.97 -39.76 -36.03
N PRO A 23 -12.68 -39.88 -35.72
CA PRO A 23 -12.08 -39.32 -34.56
C PRO A 23 -11.93 -37.79 -34.71
N THR A 24 -12.65 -37.06 -33.89
CA THR A 24 -12.48 -35.61 -33.74
C THR A 24 -11.19 -35.35 -32.99
N THR A 25 -10.21 -34.80 -33.67
CA THR A 25 -8.93 -34.37 -33.09
C THR A 25 -9.19 -33.29 -32.06
N ARG A 26 -9.05 -33.62 -30.79
CA ARG A 26 -9.10 -32.68 -29.68
C ARG A 26 -7.84 -31.82 -29.71
N THR A 27 -7.94 -30.63 -30.28
CA THR A 27 -6.87 -29.59 -30.22
C THR A 27 -6.77 -29.14 -28.77
N THR A 28 -5.80 -29.67 -28.04
CA THR A 28 -5.39 -29.12 -26.73
C THR A 28 -4.77 -27.75 -27.00
N VAL A 29 -5.51 -26.68 -26.69
CA VAL A 29 -4.95 -25.32 -26.62
C VAL A 29 -3.96 -25.33 -25.47
N ARG A 30 -2.67 -25.45 -25.81
CA ARG A 30 -1.57 -25.21 -24.88
C ARG A 30 -1.71 -23.76 -24.42
N GLY A 31 -1.88 -23.57 -23.11
CA GLY A 31 -1.91 -22.28 -22.48
C GLY A 31 -0.71 -21.44 -22.92
N GLY A 32 -0.98 -20.33 -23.58
CA GLY A 32 0.04 -19.42 -24.06
C GLY A 32 0.91 -18.94 -22.92
N HIS A 33 2.16 -19.33 -22.95
CA HIS A 33 3.19 -18.82 -22.07
C HIS A 33 3.41 -17.36 -22.47
N VAL A 34 2.88 -16.42 -21.63
CA VAL A 34 3.18 -15.00 -21.79
C VAL A 34 4.69 -14.85 -21.60
N PRO A 35 5.44 -14.30 -22.58
CA PRO A 35 6.88 -14.14 -22.44
C PRO A 35 7.16 -13.25 -21.23
N VAL A 36 7.92 -13.77 -20.26
CA VAL A 36 8.47 -12.99 -19.17
C VAL A 36 9.37 -11.92 -19.77
N PRO A 37 9.15 -10.61 -19.51
CA PRO A 37 9.95 -9.55 -20.11
C PRO A 37 11.45 -9.77 -19.87
N ALA A 38 12.27 -9.43 -20.86
CA ALA A 38 13.74 -9.54 -20.84
C ALA A 38 14.42 -8.83 -19.64
N ALA A 39 13.71 -7.93 -18.95
CA ALA A 39 14.12 -7.29 -17.70
C ALA A 39 14.46 -8.28 -16.56
N ARG A 40 13.97 -9.53 -16.60
CA ARG A 40 14.38 -10.57 -15.63
C ARG A 40 15.84 -11.01 -15.76
N ARG A 41 16.48 -10.81 -16.93
CA ARG A 41 17.88 -11.21 -17.14
C ARG A 41 18.89 -10.16 -16.68
N ALA A 42 18.55 -8.87 -16.75
CA ALA A 42 19.48 -7.79 -16.34
C ALA A 42 19.58 -7.60 -14.81
N ALA A 43 18.61 -8.13 -14.03
CA ALA A 43 18.66 -8.04 -12.57
C ALA A 43 19.50 -9.16 -11.90
N ALA A 44 20.02 -10.13 -12.68
CA ALA A 44 20.76 -11.30 -12.18
C ALA A 44 22.28 -11.09 -12.13
N ASP A 45 22.83 -10.03 -12.73
CA ASP A 45 24.26 -9.70 -12.61
C ASP A 45 24.47 -8.94 -11.30
N GLY A 46 24.72 -9.70 -10.25
CA GLY A 46 24.68 -9.36 -8.84
C GLY A 46 25.76 -8.44 -8.27
N THR A 47 26.29 -7.50 -9.03
CA THR A 47 27.11 -6.39 -8.51
C THR A 47 26.49 -5.06 -8.90
N ALA A 48 25.23 -4.84 -8.48
CA ALA A 48 24.64 -3.52 -8.56
C ALA A 48 25.51 -2.55 -7.73
N ASP A 49 26.02 -1.50 -8.38
CA ASP A 49 26.83 -0.45 -7.77
C ASP A 49 26.15 0.06 -6.49
N MET A 50 26.74 -0.27 -5.34
CA MET A 50 26.22 0.09 -4.02
C MET A 50 26.62 1.53 -3.72
N ARG A 51 25.63 2.35 -3.41
CA ARG A 51 25.84 3.71 -2.93
C ARG A 51 25.43 3.80 -1.48
N GLN A 52 26.04 4.71 -0.74
CA GLN A 52 25.74 4.92 0.67
C GLN A 52 25.66 6.40 1.02
N ARG A 53 24.87 6.69 2.05
CA ARG A 53 24.73 8.03 2.63
C ARG A 53 24.47 7.91 4.11
N SER A 54 25.10 8.77 4.90
CA SER A 54 24.70 9.05 6.28
C SER A 54 23.89 10.34 6.31
N TRP A 55 22.85 10.36 7.15
CA TRP A 55 22.01 11.53 7.34
C TRP A 55 21.66 11.66 8.82
N THR A 56 21.76 12.87 9.34
CA THR A 56 21.39 13.19 10.72
C THR A 56 20.17 14.11 10.70
N PRO A 57 19.12 13.80 11.50
CA PRO A 57 17.98 14.68 11.63
C PRO A 57 18.39 16.09 12.07
N PRO A 58 17.67 17.13 11.64
CA PRO A 58 17.83 18.47 12.17
C PRO A 58 17.66 18.50 13.70
N GLU A 59 18.28 19.48 14.35
CA GLU A 59 18.11 19.70 15.78
C GLU A 59 16.62 19.87 16.15
N GLY A 60 16.22 19.34 17.31
CA GLY A 60 14.83 19.40 17.77
C GLY A 60 13.90 18.31 17.22
N HIS A 61 14.33 17.50 16.26
CA HIS A 61 13.47 16.44 15.68
C HIS A 61 13.35 15.18 16.56
N GLY A 62 14.03 15.09 17.68
CA GLY A 62 14.03 13.90 18.55
C GLY A 62 14.74 12.68 17.92
N PRO A 63 14.75 11.52 18.60
CA PRO A 63 15.42 10.33 18.13
C PRO A 63 14.76 9.78 16.84
N LEU A 64 15.57 9.13 15.99
CA LEU A 64 15.07 8.48 14.79
C LEU A 64 14.46 7.11 15.14
N ASP A 65 13.16 6.95 14.90
CA ASP A 65 12.45 5.66 15.00
C ASP A 65 11.95 5.25 13.62
N LEU A 66 12.69 4.35 12.97
CA LEU A 66 12.36 3.87 11.61
C LEU A 66 11.00 3.15 11.56
N GLY A 67 10.58 2.50 12.64
CA GLY A 67 9.27 1.85 12.73
C GLY A 67 8.13 2.85 12.72
N LEU A 68 8.26 3.95 13.46
CA LEU A 68 7.25 5.03 13.47
C LEU A 68 7.21 5.79 12.16
N VAL A 69 8.37 6.06 11.54
CA VAL A 69 8.48 6.87 10.33
C VAL A 69 8.07 6.05 9.09
N LEU A 70 8.67 4.90 8.88
CA LEU A 70 8.50 4.09 7.66
C LEU A 70 7.41 3.02 7.75
N GLY A 71 6.94 2.70 8.98
CA GLY A 71 5.89 1.71 9.19
C GLY A 71 4.63 1.89 8.36
N PRO A 72 4.13 3.13 8.13
CA PRO A 72 2.96 3.38 7.29
C PRO A 72 3.11 2.97 5.82
N LEU A 73 4.33 2.77 5.35
CA LEU A 73 4.59 2.36 3.97
C LEU A 73 4.44 0.84 3.78
N ARG A 74 4.48 0.07 4.87
CA ARG A 74 4.42 -1.38 4.84
C ARG A 74 3.01 -1.90 4.57
N ARG A 75 2.87 -2.80 3.61
CA ARG A 75 1.60 -3.46 3.24
C ARG A 75 1.56 -4.90 3.77
N GLY A 76 1.49 -5.01 5.09
CA GLY A 76 1.41 -6.27 5.82
C GLY A 76 2.77 -6.96 6.09
N PRO A 77 2.75 -8.07 6.85
CA PRO A 77 3.97 -8.75 7.29
C PRO A 77 4.77 -9.40 6.14
N ALA A 78 4.11 -9.75 5.04
CA ALA A 78 4.71 -10.38 3.86
C ALA A 78 4.76 -9.44 2.65
N ASP A 79 4.89 -8.13 2.89
CA ASP A 79 5.02 -7.13 1.83
C ASP A 79 6.23 -7.45 0.95
N PRO A 80 6.08 -7.58 -0.37
CA PRO A 80 7.19 -7.85 -1.26
C PRO A 80 8.10 -6.64 -1.48
N CYS A 81 7.66 -5.43 -1.13
CA CYS A 81 8.43 -4.20 -1.31
C CYS A 81 9.02 -3.65 0.00
N PHE A 82 8.74 -4.30 1.14
CA PHE A 82 9.15 -3.78 2.43
C PHE A 82 9.50 -4.90 3.43
N ARG A 83 10.60 -4.76 4.15
CA ARG A 83 11.00 -5.67 5.23
C ARG A 83 11.64 -4.91 6.37
N ALA A 84 11.16 -5.15 7.59
CA ALA A 84 11.88 -4.80 8.82
C ALA A 84 12.85 -5.93 9.17
N GLY A 85 14.12 -5.62 9.28
CA GLY A 85 15.17 -6.55 9.71
C GLY A 85 15.15 -6.79 11.23
N ARG A 86 15.68 -7.91 11.68
CA ARG A 86 15.85 -8.19 13.11
C ARG A 86 16.89 -7.29 13.78
N ASP A 87 17.78 -6.72 12.99
CA ASP A 87 18.82 -5.76 13.38
C ASP A 87 18.29 -4.32 13.47
N GLY A 88 16.97 -4.11 13.37
CA GLY A 88 16.33 -2.81 13.34
C GLY A 88 16.45 -2.07 12.00
N SER A 89 17.10 -2.66 11.00
CA SER A 89 17.13 -2.07 9.66
C SER A 89 15.77 -2.17 8.96
N VAL A 90 15.54 -1.25 8.04
CA VAL A 90 14.39 -1.28 7.14
C VAL A 90 14.92 -1.41 5.71
N TRP A 91 14.40 -2.41 5.00
CA TRP A 91 14.61 -2.59 3.58
C TRP A 91 13.33 -2.19 2.85
N ARG A 92 13.44 -1.37 1.83
CA ARG A 92 12.34 -1.04 0.93
C ARG A 92 12.81 -0.95 -0.51
N THR A 93 11.90 -1.24 -1.42
CA THR A 93 12.11 -1.07 -2.85
C THR A 93 11.23 0.05 -3.37
N CYS A 94 11.67 0.69 -4.43
CA CYS A 94 10.93 1.77 -5.09
C CYS A 94 11.17 1.74 -6.59
N LEU A 95 10.13 2.00 -7.36
CA LEU A 95 10.25 2.34 -8.77
C LEU A 95 10.49 3.86 -8.86
N THR A 96 11.75 4.25 -8.89
CA THR A 96 12.17 5.64 -8.95
C THR A 96 12.09 6.21 -10.38
N PRO A 97 12.19 7.53 -10.59
CA PRO A 97 12.32 8.11 -11.92
C PRO A 97 13.52 7.61 -12.72
N LEU A 98 14.58 7.15 -12.02
CA LEU A 98 15.80 6.61 -12.62
C LEU A 98 15.75 5.09 -12.82
N GLY A 99 14.66 4.42 -12.44
CA GLY A 99 14.48 2.98 -12.53
C GLY A 99 14.32 2.29 -11.19
N PRO A 100 14.34 0.95 -11.15
CA PRO A 100 14.19 0.18 -9.92
C PRO A 100 15.34 0.43 -8.96
N GLY A 101 15.01 0.56 -7.67
CA GLY A 101 16.00 0.74 -6.61
C GLY A 101 15.60 0.03 -5.33
N THR A 102 16.61 -0.38 -4.56
CA THR A 102 16.48 -0.92 -3.21
C THR A 102 17.21 -0.01 -2.25
N LEU A 103 16.58 0.25 -1.11
CA LEU A 103 17.13 1.03 -0.02
C LEU A 103 17.14 0.19 1.26
N ARG A 104 18.28 0.14 1.94
CA ARG A 104 18.41 -0.32 3.33
C ARG A 104 18.74 0.87 4.21
N VAL A 105 17.97 1.07 5.27
CA VAL A 105 18.22 2.11 6.27
C VAL A 105 18.38 1.48 7.63
N ARG A 106 19.36 1.92 8.39
CA ARG A 106 19.60 1.54 9.79
C ARG A 106 19.78 2.80 10.62
N ALA A 107 19.16 2.84 11.80
CA ALA A 107 19.46 3.88 12.77
C ALA A 107 20.81 3.59 13.44
N SER A 108 21.66 4.61 13.55
CA SER A 108 22.99 4.55 14.17
C SER A 108 23.13 5.78 15.08
N GLY A 109 22.81 5.61 16.36
CA GLY A 109 22.68 6.74 17.27
C GLY A 109 21.64 7.75 16.79
N PRO A 110 21.99 9.06 16.68
CA PRO A 110 21.09 10.08 16.15
C PRO A 110 20.96 10.05 14.63
N ALA A 111 21.89 9.37 13.93
CA ALA A 111 21.97 9.34 12.48
C ALA A 111 21.24 8.14 11.86
N ALA A 112 20.97 8.20 10.57
CA ALA A 112 20.62 7.08 9.71
C ALA A 112 21.78 6.77 8.78
N GLU A 113 22.12 5.47 8.68
CA GLU A 113 23.00 4.95 7.66
C GLU A 113 22.13 4.30 6.58
N ALA A 114 22.30 4.72 5.35
CA ALA A 114 21.56 4.22 4.22
C ALA A 114 22.48 3.66 3.15
N GLN A 115 22.08 2.52 2.60
CA GLN A 115 22.69 1.86 1.46
C GLN A 115 21.62 1.71 0.38
N ALA A 116 21.98 1.95 -0.87
CA ALA A 116 21.07 1.81 -2.00
C ALA A 116 21.74 1.10 -3.18
N TRP A 117 20.91 0.35 -3.91
CA TRP A 117 21.33 -0.45 -5.06
C TRP A 117 20.41 -0.23 -6.26
N GLY A 118 20.95 -0.48 -7.44
CA GLY A 118 20.23 -0.41 -8.71
C GLY A 118 20.22 0.97 -9.34
N PRO A 119 19.61 1.11 -10.53
CA PRO A 119 19.53 2.37 -11.25
C PRO A 119 18.94 3.52 -10.44
N GLY A 120 17.99 3.21 -9.54
CA GLY A 120 17.36 4.17 -8.65
C GLY A 120 18.16 4.56 -7.41
N ALA A 121 19.37 4.01 -7.20
CA ALA A 121 20.13 4.20 -5.95
C ALA A 121 20.45 5.66 -5.64
N ALA A 122 20.87 6.44 -6.64
CA ALA A 122 21.17 7.86 -6.44
C ALA A 122 19.93 8.61 -5.95
N TRP A 123 18.82 8.47 -6.65
CA TRP A 123 17.57 9.11 -6.30
C TRP A 123 17.09 8.74 -4.89
N LEU A 124 17.17 7.46 -4.52
CA LEU A 124 16.77 6.99 -3.19
C LEU A 124 17.61 7.62 -2.07
N LEU A 125 18.89 7.84 -2.31
CA LEU A 125 19.74 8.50 -1.32
C LEU A 125 19.52 10.03 -1.30
N ASP A 126 19.21 10.65 -2.42
CA ASP A 126 18.89 12.08 -2.49
C ASP A 126 17.58 12.38 -1.74
N GLU A 127 16.57 11.52 -1.89
CA GLU A 127 15.27 11.62 -1.21
C GLU A 127 15.28 11.09 0.24
N LEU A 128 16.39 10.53 0.72
CA LEU A 128 16.49 9.95 2.06
C LEU A 128 16.07 10.91 3.17
N PRO A 129 16.49 12.19 3.17
CA PRO A 129 16.04 13.14 4.20
C PRO A 129 14.52 13.29 4.24
N ALA A 130 13.87 13.51 3.10
CA ALA A 130 12.42 13.66 3.00
C ALA A 130 11.69 12.39 3.43
N LEU A 131 12.20 11.23 3.00
CA LEU A 131 11.67 9.93 3.40
C LEU A 131 11.73 9.71 4.91
N LEU A 132 12.75 10.24 5.58
CA LEU A 132 12.92 10.16 7.04
C LEU A 132 12.30 11.34 7.79
N GLY A 133 11.49 12.16 7.10
CA GLY A 133 10.71 13.24 7.70
C GLY A 133 11.51 14.49 8.01
N ALA A 134 12.55 14.82 7.22
CA ALA A 134 13.29 16.07 7.36
C ALA A 134 12.44 17.33 7.10
N GLU A 135 11.39 17.18 6.26
CA GLU A 135 10.48 18.27 5.91
C GLU A 135 9.26 18.35 6.84
N ASP A 136 9.15 17.42 7.78
CA ASP A 136 8.09 17.41 8.78
C ASP A 136 8.43 18.31 9.97
N ASP A 137 7.43 19.01 10.50
CA ASP A 137 7.57 19.85 11.70
C ASP A 137 6.77 19.27 12.88
N PRO A 138 7.37 18.35 13.66
CA PRO A 138 6.72 17.84 14.87
C PRO A 138 6.48 18.90 15.94
N ALA A 139 7.24 19.98 15.95
CA ALA A 139 7.13 21.05 16.95
C ALA A 139 5.87 21.91 16.75
N ALA A 140 5.36 21.99 15.52
CA ALA A 140 4.09 22.65 15.23
C ALA A 140 2.87 21.95 15.85
N PHE A 141 3.02 20.73 16.36
CA PHE A 141 1.92 20.00 16.99
C PHE A 141 1.72 20.39 18.45
N VAL A 142 0.62 21.05 18.75
CA VAL A 142 0.23 21.42 20.12
C VAL A 142 -0.84 20.42 20.60
N PRO A 143 -0.53 19.50 21.51
CA PRO A 143 -1.49 18.54 22.02
C PRO A 143 -2.48 19.23 22.98
N ARG A 144 -3.77 19.27 22.60
CA ARG A 144 -4.86 19.88 23.39
C ARG A 144 -5.68 18.86 24.18
N HIS A 145 -5.42 17.57 24.01
CA HIS A 145 -6.08 16.49 24.73
C HIS A 145 -5.05 15.65 25.48
N ARG A 146 -5.37 15.23 26.73
CA ARG A 146 -4.43 14.49 27.59
C ARG A 146 -3.88 13.22 26.94
N LEU A 147 -4.71 12.47 26.21
CA LEU A 147 -4.28 11.28 25.47
C LEU A 147 -3.21 11.64 24.44
N LEU A 148 -3.43 12.69 23.67
CA LEU A 148 -2.49 13.12 22.62
C LEU A 148 -1.18 13.66 23.20
N ALA A 149 -1.25 14.41 24.33
CA ALA A 149 -0.06 14.85 25.05
C ALA A 149 0.79 13.66 25.52
N HIS A 150 0.14 12.66 26.12
CA HIS A 150 0.80 11.43 26.54
C HIS A 150 1.39 10.66 25.34
N CYS A 151 0.64 10.52 24.26
CA CYS A 151 1.11 9.79 23.07
C CYS A 151 2.29 10.48 22.38
N ALA A 152 2.26 11.81 22.24
CA ALA A 152 3.35 12.59 21.68
C ALA A 152 4.62 12.48 22.53
N HIS A 153 4.48 12.64 23.85
CA HIS A 153 5.59 12.50 24.79
C HIS A 153 6.27 11.12 24.71
N ARG A 154 5.48 10.04 24.57
CA ARG A 154 6.03 8.68 24.46
C ARG A 154 6.60 8.32 23.09
N ARG A 155 6.41 9.17 22.09
CA ARG A 155 6.83 8.92 20.71
C ARG A 155 7.55 10.13 20.10
N PRO A 156 8.64 10.60 20.73
CA PRO A 156 9.34 11.80 20.26
C PRO A 156 9.97 11.62 18.87
N GLY A 157 10.12 10.36 18.41
CA GLY A 157 10.62 10.03 17.07
C GLY A 157 9.54 9.94 15.98
N LEU A 158 8.27 10.28 16.29
CA LEU A 158 7.21 10.27 15.28
C LEU A 158 7.42 11.42 14.30
N ARG A 159 7.66 11.06 13.04
CA ARG A 159 7.72 11.97 11.90
C ARG A 159 6.86 11.45 10.77
N LEU A 160 6.40 12.35 9.92
CA LEU A 160 5.63 12.00 8.74
C LEU A 160 6.60 11.79 7.57
N THR A 161 6.56 10.59 7.01
CA THR A 161 7.39 10.23 5.86
C THR A 161 6.87 10.89 4.60
N ARG A 162 7.79 11.33 3.71
CA ARG A 162 7.48 11.77 2.36
C ARG A 162 8.20 10.87 1.37
N THR A 163 7.46 10.13 0.55
CA THR A 163 8.05 9.19 -0.42
C THR A 163 8.41 9.84 -1.74
N GLY A 164 7.83 11.00 -2.07
CA GLY A 164 7.98 11.64 -3.37
C GLY A 164 7.42 10.81 -4.54
N ARG A 165 6.57 9.80 -4.24
CA ARG A 165 6.01 8.89 -5.27
C ARG A 165 4.51 8.68 -5.06
N VAL A 166 3.71 8.99 -6.09
CA VAL A 166 2.26 8.86 -6.05
C VAL A 166 1.82 7.42 -6.24
N LEU A 167 2.24 6.76 -7.30
CA LEU A 167 1.76 5.42 -7.65
C LEU A 167 2.13 4.36 -6.60
N GLU A 168 3.24 4.54 -5.90
CA GLU A 168 3.67 3.67 -4.81
C GLU A 168 2.64 3.59 -3.67
N SER A 169 1.95 4.69 -3.43
CA SER A 169 0.87 4.76 -2.44
C SER A 169 -0.50 4.54 -3.04
N LEU A 170 -0.73 5.00 -4.28
CA LEU A 170 -2.04 4.96 -4.93
C LEU A 170 -2.50 3.53 -5.24
N ILE A 171 -1.64 2.72 -5.83
CA ILE A 171 -2.03 1.35 -6.23
C ILE A 171 -2.43 0.52 -5.01
N PRO A 172 -1.63 0.45 -3.92
CA PRO A 172 -2.06 -0.22 -2.70
C PRO A 172 -3.36 0.35 -2.12
N SER A 173 -3.53 1.69 -2.09
CA SER A 173 -4.73 2.31 -1.55
C SER A 173 -5.99 1.96 -2.36
N VAL A 174 -5.88 1.85 -3.69
CA VAL A 174 -6.99 1.35 -4.52
C VAL A 174 -7.29 -0.12 -4.21
N LEU A 175 -6.27 -0.95 -3.99
CA LEU A 175 -6.48 -2.36 -3.61
C LEU A 175 -7.17 -2.50 -2.24
N GLU A 176 -7.04 -1.52 -1.35
CA GLU A 176 -7.68 -1.49 -0.01
C GLU A 176 -9.15 -1.03 -0.04
N GLN A 177 -9.67 -0.52 -1.16
CA GLN A 177 -11.04 -0.02 -1.25
C GLN A 177 -12.08 -1.10 -0.98
N LYS A 178 -12.92 -0.90 0.07
CA LYS A 178 -14.09 -1.73 0.41
C LYS A 178 -13.80 -3.24 0.62
N VAL A 179 -12.60 -3.58 1.02
CA VAL A 179 -12.20 -4.95 1.36
C VAL A 179 -11.46 -4.98 2.69
N THR A 180 -11.21 -6.18 3.20
CA THR A 180 -10.37 -6.33 4.39
C THR A 180 -8.90 -6.05 4.05
N THR A 181 -8.17 -5.54 5.02
CA THR A 181 -6.72 -5.31 4.90
C THR A 181 -5.96 -6.57 4.45
N ASP A 182 -6.39 -7.75 4.94
CA ASP A 182 -5.79 -9.04 4.57
C ASP A 182 -5.98 -9.37 3.09
N GLU A 183 -7.17 -9.08 2.53
CA GLU A 183 -7.47 -9.27 1.09
C GLU A 183 -6.65 -8.32 0.23
N ALA A 184 -6.57 -7.05 0.61
CA ALA A 184 -5.76 -6.05 -0.08
C ALA A 184 -4.27 -6.42 -0.09
N TYR A 185 -3.72 -6.81 1.06
CA TYR A 185 -2.31 -7.22 1.17
C TYR A 185 -2.01 -8.53 0.42
N ARG A 186 -2.97 -9.44 0.37
CA ARG A 186 -2.86 -10.65 -0.47
C ARG A 186 -2.78 -10.27 -1.95
N ALA A 187 -3.69 -9.42 -2.42
CA ALA A 187 -3.71 -8.95 -3.80
C ALA A 187 -2.39 -8.24 -4.17
N TRP A 188 -1.93 -7.30 -3.34
CA TRP A 188 -0.65 -6.61 -3.51
C TRP A 188 0.50 -7.59 -3.66
N ARG A 189 0.64 -8.53 -2.71
CA ARG A 189 1.71 -9.53 -2.70
C ARG A 189 1.70 -10.41 -3.96
N LEU A 190 0.52 -10.89 -4.38
CA LEU A 190 0.41 -11.75 -5.55
C LEU A 190 0.77 -11.03 -6.84
N LEU A 191 0.25 -9.81 -7.03
CA LEU A 191 0.48 -9.02 -8.23
C LEU A 191 1.94 -8.56 -8.34
N VAL A 192 2.53 -8.06 -7.26
CA VAL A 192 3.92 -7.61 -7.27
C VAL A 192 4.90 -8.77 -7.46
N ARG A 193 4.69 -9.92 -6.81
CA ARG A 193 5.57 -11.08 -7.02
C ARG A 193 5.47 -11.65 -8.43
N ARG A 194 4.33 -11.54 -9.06
CA ARG A 194 4.11 -12.08 -10.40
C ARG A 194 4.58 -11.14 -11.50
N TYR A 195 4.34 -9.86 -11.36
CA TYR A 195 4.54 -8.84 -12.41
C TYR A 195 5.62 -7.81 -12.10
N GLY A 196 6.06 -7.69 -10.86
CA GLY A 196 7.20 -6.89 -10.46
C GLY A 196 8.52 -7.51 -10.90
N VAL A 197 9.59 -6.78 -10.69
CA VAL A 197 10.94 -7.26 -10.95
C VAL A 197 11.66 -7.58 -9.64
N PRO A 198 12.56 -8.57 -9.60
CA PRO A 198 13.41 -8.79 -8.43
C PRO A 198 14.13 -7.49 -8.05
N ALA A 199 14.22 -7.23 -6.76
CA ALA A 199 14.88 -6.04 -6.25
C ALA A 199 16.39 -6.08 -6.53
N PRO A 200 17.00 -5.02 -7.06
CA PRO A 200 18.45 -4.94 -7.19
C PRO A 200 19.11 -4.93 -5.81
N GLY A 201 20.26 -5.58 -5.66
CA GLY A 201 20.95 -5.58 -4.37
C GLY A 201 22.00 -6.69 -4.24
N PRO A 202 22.57 -6.84 -3.03
CA PRO A 202 23.70 -7.75 -2.81
C PRO A 202 23.33 -9.25 -2.82
N GLY A 203 22.04 -9.55 -2.96
CA GLY A 203 21.56 -10.92 -2.96
C GLY A 203 21.31 -11.52 -1.56
N PRO A 204 20.66 -12.70 -1.50
CA PRO A 204 20.30 -13.37 -0.24
C PRO A 204 21.52 -13.77 0.60
N GLU A 205 22.63 -14.12 -0.03
CA GLU A 205 23.88 -14.54 0.64
C GLU A 205 24.47 -13.41 1.50
N ALA A 206 24.27 -12.15 1.08
CA ALA A 206 24.64 -10.97 1.86
C ALA A 206 23.52 -10.47 2.80
N GLY A 207 22.52 -11.32 3.08
CA GLY A 207 21.43 -11.04 4.01
C GLY A 207 20.32 -10.16 3.48
N MET A 208 20.26 -9.92 2.17
CA MET A 208 19.15 -9.21 1.55
C MET A 208 17.89 -10.07 1.58
N PRO A 209 16.75 -9.56 2.07
CA PRO A 209 15.50 -10.28 2.01
C PRO A 209 14.99 -10.43 0.56
N ASP A 210 14.17 -11.47 0.32
CA ASP A 210 13.48 -11.67 -0.97
C ASP A 210 12.47 -10.55 -1.20
N LEU A 211 12.87 -9.54 -1.96
CA LEU A 211 12.11 -8.34 -2.28
C LEU A 211 11.92 -8.18 -3.79
N TYR A 212 10.88 -7.43 -4.11
CA TYR A 212 10.50 -7.08 -5.48
C TYR A 212 10.26 -5.58 -5.57
N VAL A 213 10.56 -4.99 -6.70
CA VAL A 213 10.08 -3.66 -7.07
C VAL A 213 8.72 -3.80 -7.73
N MET A 214 7.78 -2.92 -7.39
CA MET A 214 6.45 -2.93 -8.00
C MET A 214 6.54 -2.81 -9.53
N PRO A 215 5.55 -3.37 -10.27
CA PRO A 215 5.53 -3.27 -11.72
C PRO A 215 5.54 -1.82 -12.21
N GLU A 216 6.16 -1.59 -13.36
CA GLU A 216 6.06 -0.32 -14.08
C GLU A 216 4.61 -0.07 -14.57
N PRO A 217 4.22 1.20 -14.82
CA PRO A 217 2.88 1.54 -15.28
C PRO A 217 2.44 0.76 -16.53
N ARG A 218 3.36 0.53 -17.47
CA ARG A 218 3.09 -0.28 -18.66
C ARG A 218 2.77 -1.73 -18.32
N THR A 219 3.50 -2.32 -17.38
CA THR A 219 3.27 -3.70 -16.93
C THR A 219 1.93 -3.84 -16.24
N TRP A 220 1.58 -2.89 -15.34
CA TRP A 220 0.25 -2.84 -14.72
C TRP A 220 -0.87 -2.79 -15.77
N ALA A 221 -0.71 -1.98 -16.83
CA ALA A 221 -1.69 -1.83 -17.90
C ALA A 221 -1.90 -3.12 -18.74
N LEU A 222 -0.91 -4.01 -18.74
CA LEU A 222 -0.92 -5.27 -19.51
C LEU A 222 -1.33 -6.49 -18.67
N ILE A 223 -1.66 -6.34 -17.39
CA ILE A 223 -2.12 -7.44 -16.56
C ILE A 223 -3.49 -7.90 -17.07
N PRO A 224 -3.63 -9.19 -17.46
CA PRO A 224 -4.89 -9.73 -17.95
C PRO A 224 -5.99 -9.74 -16.87
N SER A 225 -7.26 -9.64 -17.29
CA SER A 225 -8.40 -9.57 -16.36
C SER A 225 -8.48 -10.76 -15.41
N TRP A 226 -8.17 -11.96 -15.87
CA TRP A 226 -8.18 -13.17 -15.03
C TRP A 226 -7.10 -13.18 -13.94
N GLU A 227 -6.01 -12.42 -14.10
CA GLU A 227 -4.98 -12.31 -13.07
C GLU A 227 -5.40 -11.36 -11.95
N TRP A 228 -6.14 -10.30 -12.27
CA TRP A 228 -6.78 -9.46 -11.27
C TRP A 228 -7.76 -10.28 -10.43
N HIS A 229 -8.61 -11.07 -11.11
CA HIS A 229 -9.56 -11.95 -10.45
C HIS A 229 -8.86 -12.99 -9.55
N ARG A 230 -7.81 -13.65 -10.05
CA ARG A 230 -6.99 -14.60 -9.28
C ARG A 230 -6.37 -13.96 -8.04
N ALA A 231 -5.98 -12.69 -8.13
CA ALA A 231 -5.46 -11.93 -6.99
C ALA A 231 -6.56 -11.52 -6.00
N GLY A 232 -7.84 -11.68 -6.34
CA GLY A 232 -8.98 -11.27 -5.52
C GLY A 232 -9.35 -9.80 -5.71
N VAL A 233 -9.01 -9.22 -6.85
CA VAL A 233 -9.32 -7.83 -7.21
C VAL A 233 -10.52 -7.80 -8.14
N ASP A 234 -11.58 -7.10 -7.74
CA ASP A 234 -12.77 -6.90 -8.56
C ASP A 234 -12.52 -5.90 -9.70
N ASP A 235 -13.44 -5.90 -10.68
CA ASP A 235 -13.34 -5.11 -11.89
C ASP A 235 -13.27 -3.59 -11.63
N LYS A 236 -13.93 -3.11 -10.56
CA LYS A 236 -13.94 -1.66 -10.23
C LYS A 236 -12.57 -1.20 -9.78
N ARG A 237 -11.92 -1.95 -8.88
CA ARG A 237 -10.56 -1.65 -8.40
C ARG A 237 -9.55 -1.84 -9.51
N ALA A 238 -9.62 -2.94 -10.27
CA ALA A 238 -8.75 -3.18 -11.43
C ALA A 238 -8.88 -2.04 -12.46
N ALA A 239 -10.09 -1.66 -12.85
CA ALA A 239 -10.33 -0.57 -13.78
C ALA A 239 -9.81 0.78 -13.26
N THR A 240 -9.91 1.05 -11.96
CA THR A 240 -9.35 2.27 -11.35
C THR A 240 -7.82 2.30 -11.46
N ILE A 241 -7.15 1.19 -11.14
CA ILE A 241 -5.69 1.08 -11.30
C ILE A 241 -5.31 1.25 -12.78
N LEU A 242 -6.02 0.59 -13.70
CA LEU A 242 -5.74 0.70 -15.14
C LEU A 242 -5.90 2.14 -15.67
N ARG A 243 -6.89 2.91 -15.17
CA ARG A 243 -7.03 4.33 -15.50
C ARG A 243 -5.86 5.15 -14.95
N ALA A 244 -5.51 4.94 -13.69
CA ALA A 244 -4.41 5.65 -13.04
C ALA A 244 -3.07 5.43 -13.75
N VAL A 245 -2.72 4.18 -14.07
CA VAL A 245 -1.43 3.89 -14.70
C VAL A 245 -1.32 4.41 -16.14
N ARG A 246 -2.44 4.58 -16.85
CA ARG A 246 -2.45 5.21 -18.19
C ARG A 246 -2.05 6.69 -18.13
N VAL A 247 -2.30 7.36 -17.03
CA VAL A 247 -1.96 8.77 -16.80
C VAL A 247 -0.86 8.92 -15.73
N ALA A 248 -0.08 7.86 -15.50
CA ALA A 248 0.92 7.74 -14.46
C ALA A 248 1.83 8.97 -14.34
N ARG A 249 2.38 9.44 -15.46
CA ARG A 249 3.27 10.60 -15.51
C ARG A 249 2.59 11.85 -14.91
N ARG A 250 1.34 12.11 -15.31
CA ARG A 250 0.59 13.27 -14.80
C ARG A 250 0.23 13.13 -13.32
N LEU A 251 0.04 11.91 -12.82
CA LEU A 251 -0.20 11.68 -11.41
C LEU A 251 1.08 11.86 -10.59
N GLU A 252 2.21 11.42 -11.10
CA GLU A 252 3.51 11.62 -10.43
C GLU A 252 3.91 13.11 -10.36
N GLU A 253 3.52 13.94 -11.31
CA GLU A 253 3.70 15.40 -11.26
C GLU A 253 3.03 16.02 -10.01
N ALA A 254 2.01 15.37 -9.45
CA ALA A 254 1.31 15.87 -8.26
C ALA A 254 2.21 15.99 -7.03
N VAL A 255 3.34 15.28 -6.94
CA VAL A 255 4.27 15.37 -5.78
C VAL A 255 4.87 16.76 -5.58
N THR A 256 4.89 17.58 -6.63
CA THR A 256 5.37 18.97 -6.58
C THR A 256 4.27 19.98 -6.30
N MET A 257 3.01 19.53 -6.20
CA MET A 257 1.85 20.39 -5.97
C MET A 257 1.55 20.53 -4.49
N PRO A 258 0.98 21.64 -4.04
CA PRO A 258 0.39 21.72 -2.71
C PRO A 258 -0.71 20.65 -2.52
N PRO A 259 -0.89 20.08 -1.31
CA PRO A 259 -1.83 19.00 -1.04
C PRO A 259 -3.25 19.19 -1.61
N PRO A 260 -3.90 20.37 -1.54
CA PRO A 260 -5.22 20.56 -2.15
C PRO A 260 -5.24 20.42 -3.67
N GLN A 261 -4.19 20.88 -4.35
CA GLN A 261 -4.06 20.75 -5.81
C GLN A 261 -3.74 19.31 -6.21
N ALA A 262 -2.87 18.65 -5.44
CA ALA A 262 -2.55 17.23 -5.62
C ALA A 262 -3.81 16.37 -5.47
N ARG A 263 -4.64 16.64 -4.45
CA ARG A 263 -5.94 15.97 -4.25
C ARG A 263 -6.85 16.14 -5.45
N ALA A 264 -7.06 17.37 -5.89
CA ALA A 264 -7.88 17.65 -7.06
C ALA A 264 -7.38 16.93 -8.32
N ARG A 265 -6.04 16.86 -8.50
CA ARG A 265 -5.42 16.12 -9.62
C ARG A 265 -5.68 14.61 -9.53
N LEU A 266 -5.57 14.00 -8.36
CA LEU A 266 -5.80 12.58 -8.15
C LEU A 266 -7.27 12.21 -8.38
N GLU A 267 -8.19 13.02 -7.87
CA GLU A 267 -9.65 12.79 -7.94
C GLU A 267 -10.24 12.97 -9.35
N LEU A 268 -9.49 13.52 -10.31
CA LEU A 268 -9.87 13.48 -11.72
C LEU A 268 -9.92 12.06 -12.30
N VAL A 269 -9.25 11.09 -11.66
CA VAL A 269 -9.29 9.70 -12.11
C VAL A 269 -10.54 9.01 -11.54
N PRO A 270 -11.48 8.56 -12.39
CA PRO A 270 -12.67 7.87 -11.91
C PRO A 270 -12.33 6.64 -11.05
N GLY A 271 -12.88 6.63 -9.82
CA GLY A 271 -12.61 5.60 -8.81
C GLY A 271 -11.59 6.03 -7.74
N ILE A 272 -10.98 7.20 -7.87
CA ILE A 272 -10.19 7.83 -6.81
C ILE A 272 -11.06 8.89 -6.16
N GLY A 273 -11.41 8.68 -4.90
CA GLY A 273 -12.18 9.62 -4.09
C GLY A 273 -11.38 10.16 -2.92
N PRO A 274 -12.00 10.97 -2.03
CA PRO A 274 -11.32 11.65 -0.91
C PRO A 274 -10.55 10.72 0.01
N TRP A 275 -11.08 9.52 0.28
CA TRP A 275 -10.38 8.51 1.07
C TRP A 275 -9.04 8.13 0.42
N THR A 276 -9.07 7.78 -0.87
CA THR A 276 -7.89 7.30 -1.59
C THR A 276 -6.86 8.40 -1.80
N SER A 277 -7.31 9.62 -2.16
CA SER A 277 -6.42 10.76 -2.36
C SER A 277 -5.71 11.16 -1.06
N ALA A 278 -6.42 11.16 0.07
CA ALA A 278 -5.82 11.43 1.38
C ALA A 278 -4.77 10.39 1.76
N GLU A 279 -5.07 9.07 1.60
CA GLU A 279 -4.12 7.99 1.84
C GLU A 279 -2.82 8.13 1.01
N VAL A 280 -2.96 8.59 -0.23
CA VAL A 280 -1.81 8.87 -1.10
C VAL A 280 -1.01 10.08 -0.60
N ILE A 281 -1.67 11.20 -0.37
CA ILE A 281 -1.03 12.48 -0.03
C ILE A 281 -0.33 12.42 1.33
N GLN A 282 -0.91 11.73 2.29
CA GLN A 282 -0.28 11.44 3.58
C GLN A 282 1.12 10.83 3.42
N ARG A 283 1.32 9.97 2.43
CA ARG A 283 2.59 9.24 2.21
C ARG A 283 3.47 9.87 1.15
N SER A 284 2.89 10.31 0.05
CA SER A 284 3.66 10.89 -1.05
C SER A 284 4.20 12.29 -0.72
N HIS A 285 3.46 13.06 0.07
CA HIS A 285 3.80 14.45 0.44
C HIS A 285 4.21 14.60 1.91
N GLY A 286 3.96 13.59 2.76
CA GLY A 286 4.14 13.74 4.20
C GLY A 286 3.18 14.75 4.82
N ALA A 287 1.98 14.93 4.22
CA ALA A 287 1.05 16.01 4.57
C ALA A 287 0.51 15.86 6.00
N PRO A 288 0.79 16.82 6.91
CA PRO A 288 0.43 16.70 8.33
C PRO A 288 -1.05 16.93 8.61
N ASP A 289 -1.79 17.51 7.67
CA ASP A 289 -3.19 17.90 7.85
C ASP A 289 -4.20 17.07 7.03
N GLU A 290 -3.74 16.12 6.21
CA GLU A 290 -4.63 15.29 5.41
C GLU A 290 -5.38 14.26 6.24
N VAL A 291 -6.72 14.37 6.30
CA VAL A 291 -7.58 13.43 7.03
C VAL A 291 -8.28 12.50 6.06
N THR A 292 -8.29 11.21 6.37
CA THR A 292 -8.95 10.18 5.57
C THR A 292 -10.45 10.17 5.86
N VAL A 293 -11.21 10.96 5.11
CA VAL A 293 -12.69 11.03 5.19
C VAL A 293 -13.30 9.85 4.43
N GLY A 294 -14.37 9.29 4.96
CA GLY A 294 -15.02 8.09 4.42
C GLY A 294 -14.34 6.78 4.85
N ASP A 295 -13.46 6.83 5.85
CA ASP A 295 -12.88 5.63 6.45
C ASP A 295 -13.88 4.92 7.36
N LEU A 296 -13.93 3.59 7.27
CA LEU A 296 -14.86 2.77 8.05
C LEU A 296 -14.60 2.82 9.57
N HIS A 297 -13.38 3.07 9.98
CA HIS A 297 -12.94 2.91 11.37
C HIS A 297 -12.43 4.19 12.00
N LEU A 298 -11.79 5.05 11.22
CA LEU A 298 -11.14 6.24 11.75
C LEU A 298 -12.08 7.17 12.52
N PRO A 299 -13.30 7.48 12.03
CA PRO A 299 -14.23 8.32 12.78
C PRO A 299 -14.58 7.74 14.15
N HIS A 300 -14.87 6.45 14.23
CA HIS A 300 -15.16 5.76 15.49
C HIS A 300 -13.97 5.74 16.46
N ILE A 301 -12.74 5.57 15.93
CA ILE A 301 -11.53 5.56 16.75
C ILE A 301 -11.25 6.97 17.29
N VAL A 302 -11.35 8.00 16.47
CA VAL A 302 -11.13 9.40 16.88
C VAL A 302 -12.22 9.84 17.87
N GLY A 303 -13.48 9.57 17.56
CA GLY A 303 -14.62 9.88 18.44
C GLY A 303 -14.48 9.25 19.81
N TYR A 304 -14.17 7.96 19.84
CA TYR A 304 -13.96 7.24 21.10
C TYR A 304 -12.77 7.76 21.90
N ALA A 305 -11.65 8.02 21.22
CA ALA A 305 -10.42 8.46 21.85
C ALA A 305 -10.50 9.87 22.44
N LEU A 306 -11.21 10.79 21.80
CA LEU A 306 -11.27 12.20 22.20
C LEU A 306 -12.54 12.60 22.95
N ALA A 307 -13.66 11.88 22.74
CA ALA A 307 -14.95 12.23 23.31
C ALA A 307 -15.69 11.05 23.97
N GLY A 308 -15.15 9.83 23.94
CA GLY A 308 -15.86 8.64 24.39
C GLY A 308 -16.99 8.20 23.43
N ASP A 309 -17.14 8.89 22.30
CA ASP A 309 -18.17 8.60 21.30
C ASP A 309 -17.69 7.51 20.34
N ARG A 310 -18.27 6.33 20.49
CA ARG A 310 -17.94 5.16 19.67
C ARG A 310 -18.70 5.09 18.34
N ASP A 311 -19.69 5.94 18.15
CA ASP A 311 -20.56 5.96 16.97
C ASP A 311 -20.36 7.26 16.13
N ALA A 312 -19.27 8.00 16.41
CA ALA A 312 -18.89 9.21 15.69
C ALA A 312 -18.77 8.95 14.19
N ASP A 313 -19.32 9.84 13.40
CA ASP A 313 -19.20 9.91 11.94
C ASP A 313 -18.04 10.82 11.49
N ASP A 314 -17.88 10.98 10.18
CA ASP A 314 -16.85 11.87 9.59
C ASP A 314 -17.00 13.32 10.06
N ALA A 315 -18.25 13.82 10.20
CA ALA A 315 -18.49 15.20 10.63
C ALA A 315 -18.08 15.39 12.10
N ALA A 316 -18.39 14.44 12.97
CA ALA A 316 -17.96 14.44 14.36
C ALA A 316 -16.43 14.34 14.46
N MET A 317 -15.81 13.44 13.70
CA MET A 317 -14.34 13.30 13.62
C MET A 317 -13.68 14.63 13.23
N LEU A 318 -14.15 15.29 12.18
CA LEU A 318 -13.58 16.55 11.70
C LEU A 318 -13.70 17.67 12.74
N ARG A 319 -14.86 17.76 13.44
CA ARG A 319 -15.03 18.72 14.55
C ARG A 319 -14.05 18.44 15.70
N LEU A 320 -13.84 17.18 16.06
CA LEU A 320 -12.91 16.80 17.12
C LEU A 320 -11.45 17.05 16.75
N LEU A 321 -11.13 16.99 15.46
CA LEU A 321 -9.79 17.27 14.94
C LEU A 321 -9.57 18.76 14.62
N GLU A 322 -10.60 19.61 14.63
CA GLU A 322 -10.48 21.04 14.32
C GLU A 322 -9.44 21.79 15.19
N PRO A 323 -9.32 21.52 16.52
CA PRO A 323 -8.26 22.12 17.32
C PRO A 323 -6.84 21.80 16.89
N TYR A 324 -6.68 20.86 15.98
CA TYR A 324 -5.41 20.39 15.41
C TYR A 324 -5.26 20.77 13.93
N ALA A 325 -6.01 21.77 13.45
CA ALA A 325 -5.90 22.27 12.08
C ALA A 325 -4.43 22.55 11.72
N GLY A 326 -4.00 22.11 10.54
CA GLY A 326 -2.60 22.06 10.11
C GLY A 326 -1.85 20.78 10.51
N GLN A 327 -2.37 20.00 11.50
CA GLN A 327 -1.73 18.80 12.05
C GLN A 327 -2.74 17.67 12.31
N ARG A 328 -3.91 17.68 11.64
CA ARG A 328 -5.00 16.73 11.89
C ARG A 328 -4.59 15.29 11.57
N HIS A 329 -3.80 15.05 10.52
CA HIS A 329 -3.25 13.73 10.23
C HIS A 329 -2.32 13.24 11.34
N ARG A 330 -1.44 14.13 11.86
CA ARG A 330 -0.57 13.79 13.00
C ARG A 330 -1.39 13.42 14.23
N ALA A 331 -2.43 14.19 14.55
CA ALA A 331 -3.33 13.87 15.66
C ALA A 331 -3.98 12.49 15.49
N ALA A 332 -4.53 12.20 14.32
CA ALA A 332 -5.11 10.89 13.99
C ALA A 332 -4.07 9.76 14.10
N ARG A 333 -2.85 9.97 13.60
CA ARG A 333 -1.73 9.01 13.75
C ARG A 333 -1.41 8.71 15.21
N LEU A 334 -1.33 9.72 16.06
CA LEU A 334 -1.06 9.55 17.49
C LEU A 334 -2.20 8.78 18.18
N ILE A 335 -3.46 9.04 17.80
CA ILE A 335 -4.62 8.29 18.29
C ILE A 335 -4.51 6.82 17.89
N LEU A 336 -4.25 6.52 16.63
CA LEU A 336 -4.07 5.14 16.14
C LEU A 336 -2.93 4.42 16.88
N LEU A 337 -1.81 5.11 17.10
CA LEU A 337 -0.66 4.57 17.83
C LEU A 337 -0.91 4.40 19.33
N SER A 338 -1.91 5.08 19.91
CA SER A 338 -2.29 4.90 21.32
C SER A 338 -2.88 3.53 21.60
N GLY A 339 -3.46 2.88 20.57
CA GLY A 339 -4.26 1.67 20.74
C GLY A 339 -5.63 1.91 21.37
N HIS A 340 -5.99 3.18 21.66
CA HIS A 340 -7.27 3.53 22.28
C HIS A 340 -8.37 3.50 21.22
N ALA A 341 -9.02 2.36 21.10
CA ALA A 341 -10.08 2.11 20.13
C ALA A 341 -11.30 1.51 20.81
N PRO A 342 -12.52 1.75 20.28
CA PRO A 342 -13.73 1.18 20.88
C PRO A 342 -13.70 -0.35 20.81
N PRO A 343 -14.26 -1.04 21.85
CA PRO A 343 -14.37 -2.50 21.82
C PRO A 343 -15.22 -2.95 20.62
N ARG A 344 -14.81 -4.03 19.97
CA ARG A 344 -15.50 -4.55 18.79
C ARG A 344 -16.91 -5.03 19.13
N ARG A 345 -17.90 -4.57 18.37
CA ARG A 345 -19.30 -5.02 18.48
C ARG A 345 -19.65 -6.22 17.60
N ARG A 346 -18.86 -6.47 16.55
CA ARG A 346 -19.14 -7.50 15.53
C ARG A 346 -17.92 -8.39 15.31
N PRO A 347 -18.12 -9.66 14.90
CA PRO A 347 -17.03 -10.52 14.45
C PRO A 347 -16.26 -9.85 13.31
N LYS A 348 -15.00 -10.30 13.11
CA LYS A 348 -14.24 -9.88 11.93
C LYS A 348 -15.04 -10.22 10.67
N MET A 349 -15.09 -9.29 9.72
CA MET A 349 -15.64 -9.55 8.40
C MET A 349 -14.95 -10.77 7.78
N ARG A 350 -15.75 -11.72 7.30
CA ARG A 350 -15.18 -12.90 6.63
C ARG A 350 -14.55 -12.47 5.31
N ARG A 351 -13.42 -13.09 4.97
CA ARG A 351 -12.79 -12.90 3.67
C ARG A 351 -13.73 -13.40 2.58
N THR A 352 -13.95 -12.58 1.56
CA THR A 352 -14.67 -12.97 0.36
C THR A 352 -13.63 -13.35 -0.68
N ASP A 353 -13.40 -14.66 -0.85
CA ASP A 353 -12.41 -15.12 -1.83
C ASP A 353 -13.06 -15.24 -3.21
N ILE A 354 -13.12 -14.11 -3.93
CA ILE A 354 -13.68 -14.07 -5.29
C ILE A 354 -12.82 -14.84 -6.31
N SER A 355 -11.59 -15.21 -5.98
CA SER A 355 -10.72 -16.00 -6.88
C SER A 355 -11.23 -17.43 -7.10
N LYS A 356 -12.26 -17.83 -6.36
CA LYS A 356 -12.89 -19.16 -6.43
C LYS A 356 -14.21 -19.17 -7.22
N TRP A 357 -14.65 -18.05 -7.74
CA TRP A 357 -15.90 -17.90 -8.51
C TRP A 357 -15.68 -17.88 -10.03
#